data_0e71c88ee5731903dbbaf69afb4cc12c
#
_entry.id   0e71c88ee5731903dbbaf69afb4cc12c
#
_cell.length_a   1.000
_cell.length_b   1.000
_cell.length_c   1.000
_cell.angle_alpha   90.00
_cell.angle_beta   90.00
_cell.angle_gamma   90.00
#
_symmetry.space_group_name_H-M   'P 1'
#
loop_
_entity.id
_entity.type
_entity.pdbx_description
1 polymer ?
#
loop_
_entity_poly.entity_id
_entity_poly.type
_entity_poly.pdbx_seq_one_letter_code
_entity_poly.pdbx_strand_id
1 'polypeptide(L)'
;EGFETTLSFGTAGIRGQFGLGPGRLNRYTIQRLALGIAYYLQDNMAQPSIVIHYDIRHLSAEFADIIAHILATHHIKVYLSDTYQTTPQLSYAVRFLQTSAGIMITASHNPKDYNGIKVYGADGAQLDDIASLEVANYIEQLDDPLHLEIELNEALIKENILPLPEEINKYYFSEISQLIGDIPPSNLNVVYTSLHGTGTPIIPKVLSHLHFNNIELVDSQCKIDPDFSSVKDRKSTRLN
;
A
#
# COMPACT_ATOMS: atom_id res chain seq x y z
N GLU A 1 -16.53 20.24 -7.51
CA GLU A 1 -15.12 19.83 -7.73
C GLU A 1 -15.02 18.33 -8.04
N GLY A 2 -15.59 17.42 -7.24
CA GLY A 2 -15.48 15.97 -7.47
C GLY A 2 -16.22 15.42 -8.70
N PHE A 3 -17.07 16.20 -9.33
CA PHE A 3 -17.88 15.83 -10.50
C PHE A 3 -17.44 16.52 -11.81
N GLU A 4 -16.43 17.37 -11.76
CA GLU A 4 -15.96 18.14 -12.93
C GLU A 4 -14.89 17.39 -13.71
N THR A 5 -14.20 16.47 -13.07
CA THR A 5 -13.12 15.68 -13.66
C THR A 5 -13.23 14.22 -13.23
N THR A 6 -12.58 13.33 -13.97
CA THR A 6 -12.40 11.93 -13.58
C THR A 6 -10.96 11.71 -13.12
N LEU A 7 -10.77 10.91 -12.09
CA LEU A 7 -9.43 10.49 -11.67
C LEU A 7 -8.78 9.66 -12.78
N SER A 8 -7.55 10.01 -13.13
CA SER A 8 -6.73 9.28 -14.11
C SER A 8 -5.63 8.48 -13.40
N PHE A 9 -5.29 7.34 -13.97
CA PHE A 9 -4.12 6.57 -13.56
C PHE A 9 -2.87 7.23 -14.16
N GLY A 10 -1.97 7.68 -13.30
CA GLY A 10 -0.69 8.30 -13.70
C GLY A 10 0.47 7.33 -13.58
N THR A 11 1.69 7.85 -13.53
CA THR A 11 2.91 7.05 -13.36
C THR A 11 2.82 6.18 -12.10
N ALA A 12 2.66 4.89 -12.32
CA ALA A 12 2.54 3.83 -11.31
C ALA A 12 1.41 3.98 -10.28
N GLY A 13 0.34 4.74 -10.58
CA GLY A 13 -0.77 4.79 -9.62
C GLY A 13 -1.70 5.98 -9.74
N ILE A 14 -2.53 6.14 -8.71
CA ILE A 14 -3.52 7.19 -8.57
C ILE A 14 -3.39 7.86 -7.20
N ARG A 15 -3.58 9.18 -7.13
CA ARG A 15 -3.59 9.93 -5.88
C ARG A 15 -4.61 11.06 -5.95
N GLY A 16 -5.39 11.22 -4.89
CA GLY A 16 -6.39 12.29 -4.80
C GLY A 16 -6.96 12.43 -3.40
N GLN A 17 -7.77 13.43 -3.22
CA GLN A 17 -8.62 13.53 -2.05
C GLN A 17 -9.73 12.47 -2.12
N PHE A 18 -10.11 11.91 -0.98
CA PHE A 18 -11.30 11.05 -0.93
C PHE A 18 -12.57 11.88 -0.83
N GLY A 19 -13.68 11.35 -1.31
CA GLY A 19 -15.00 12.03 -1.32
C GLY A 19 -15.90 11.58 -2.45
N LEU A 20 -16.99 12.32 -2.67
CA LEU A 20 -17.98 12.00 -3.69
C LEU A 20 -17.54 12.45 -5.09
N GLY A 21 -17.98 11.69 -6.09
CA GLY A 21 -17.78 11.97 -7.52
C GLY A 21 -16.61 11.22 -8.15
N PRO A 22 -16.57 11.15 -9.50
CA PRO A 22 -15.56 10.43 -10.25
C PRO A 22 -14.15 11.06 -10.18
N GLY A 23 -14.04 12.31 -9.78
CA GLY A 23 -12.78 13.03 -9.55
C GLY A 23 -12.21 12.87 -8.15
N ARG A 24 -12.78 12.01 -7.31
CA ARG A 24 -12.35 11.73 -5.93
C ARG A 24 -12.14 10.24 -5.71
N LEU A 25 -11.28 9.91 -4.74
CA LEU A 25 -11.15 8.53 -4.29
C LEU A 25 -12.37 8.14 -3.44
N ASN A 26 -13.07 7.11 -3.87
CA ASN A 26 -14.22 6.51 -3.22
C ASN A 26 -14.39 5.08 -3.70
N ARG A 27 -15.35 4.35 -3.12
CA ARG A 27 -15.58 2.95 -3.50
C ARG A 27 -15.73 2.72 -5.00
N TYR A 28 -16.41 3.60 -5.71
CA TYR A 28 -16.70 3.43 -7.15
C TYR A 28 -15.46 3.61 -8.01
N THR A 29 -14.66 4.65 -7.72
CA THR A 29 -13.40 4.90 -8.43
C THR A 29 -12.35 3.84 -8.12
N ILE A 30 -12.34 3.30 -6.88
CA ILE A 30 -11.48 2.17 -6.48
C ILE A 30 -11.93 0.86 -7.15
N GLN A 31 -13.23 0.63 -7.26
CA GLN A 31 -13.78 -0.53 -7.98
C GLN A 31 -13.36 -0.53 -9.46
N ARG A 32 -13.50 0.62 -10.14
CA ARG A 32 -13.07 0.77 -11.54
C ARG A 32 -11.57 0.51 -11.69
N LEU A 33 -10.76 1.06 -10.81
CA LEU A 33 -9.31 0.84 -10.78
C LEU A 33 -8.99 -0.65 -10.62
N ALA A 34 -9.59 -1.31 -9.63
CA ALA A 34 -9.35 -2.72 -9.33
C ALA A 34 -9.73 -3.62 -10.50
N LEU A 35 -10.84 -3.34 -11.18
CA LEU A 35 -11.29 -4.09 -12.35
C LEU A 35 -10.32 -3.93 -13.54
N GLY A 36 -9.84 -2.72 -13.81
CA GLY A 36 -8.83 -2.48 -14.85
C GLY A 36 -7.52 -3.21 -14.56
N ILE A 37 -7.07 -3.21 -13.30
CA ILE A 37 -5.90 -4.00 -12.88
C ILE A 37 -6.16 -5.50 -13.02
N ALA A 38 -7.37 -5.98 -12.70
CA ALA A 38 -7.73 -7.38 -12.86
C ALA A 38 -7.59 -7.84 -14.32
N TYR A 39 -8.15 -7.09 -15.25
CA TYR A 39 -8.07 -7.41 -16.67
C TYR A 39 -6.63 -7.34 -17.20
N TYR A 40 -5.88 -6.31 -16.83
CA TYR A 40 -4.46 -6.24 -17.17
C TYR A 40 -3.69 -7.48 -16.71
N LEU A 41 -3.88 -7.91 -15.47
CA LEU A 41 -3.17 -9.06 -14.92
C LEU A 41 -3.62 -10.38 -15.59
N GLN A 42 -4.91 -10.55 -15.86
CA GLN A 42 -5.42 -11.75 -16.53
C GLN A 42 -4.88 -11.91 -17.96
N ASP A 43 -4.81 -10.81 -18.72
CA ASP A 43 -4.36 -10.84 -20.10
C ASP A 43 -2.84 -11.03 -20.24
N ASN A 44 -2.08 -10.58 -19.22
CA ASN A 44 -0.62 -10.60 -19.28
C ASN A 44 0.04 -11.71 -18.46
N MET A 45 -0.69 -12.39 -17.56
CA MET A 45 -0.13 -13.38 -16.64
C MET A 45 -0.95 -14.67 -16.65
N ALA A 46 -0.29 -15.81 -16.79
CA ALA A 46 -0.97 -17.12 -16.82
C ALA A 46 -1.60 -17.51 -15.46
N GLN A 47 -0.97 -17.15 -14.36
CA GLN A 47 -1.45 -17.38 -12.99
C GLN A 47 -1.21 -16.13 -12.16
N PRO A 48 -2.06 -15.10 -12.32
CA PRO A 48 -1.85 -13.83 -11.66
C PRO A 48 -1.97 -13.94 -10.14
N SER A 49 -1.06 -13.28 -9.46
CA SER A 49 -1.08 -13.15 -8.00
C SER A 49 -0.58 -11.77 -7.58
N ILE A 50 -1.04 -11.28 -6.43
CA ILE A 50 -0.74 -9.95 -5.97
C ILE A 50 -0.63 -9.86 -4.45
N VAL A 51 0.21 -8.94 -3.97
CA VAL A 51 0.26 -8.55 -2.55
C VAL A 51 -0.39 -7.19 -2.38
N ILE A 52 -1.22 -7.03 -1.36
CA ILE A 52 -1.87 -5.75 -1.03
C ILE A 52 -1.46 -5.33 0.38
N HIS A 53 -0.79 -4.19 0.47
CA HIS A 53 -0.46 -3.49 1.70
C HIS A 53 -1.15 -2.12 1.74
N TYR A 54 -1.34 -1.59 2.95
CA TYR A 54 -1.93 -0.28 3.16
C TYR A 54 -1.30 0.45 4.35
N ASP A 55 -1.44 1.77 4.39
CA ASP A 55 -1.00 2.60 5.49
C ASP A 55 -2.14 2.87 6.50
N ILE A 56 -1.87 3.73 7.48
CA ILE A 56 -2.80 4.02 8.59
C ILE A 56 -3.89 5.04 8.26
N ARG A 57 -3.97 5.55 7.02
CA ARG A 57 -4.89 6.61 6.61
C ARG A 57 -6.34 6.14 6.65
N HIS A 58 -7.24 7.12 6.76
CA HIS A 58 -8.66 6.89 6.51
C HIS A 58 -8.88 6.16 5.18
N LEU A 59 -9.78 5.20 5.17
CA LEU A 59 -10.17 4.39 4.02
C LEU A 59 -9.08 3.47 3.44
N SER A 60 -7.85 3.45 3.97
CA SER A 60 -6.79 2.60 3.41
C SER A 60 -7.12 1.12 3.50
N ALA A 61 -7.59 0.64 4.66
CA ALA A 61 -8.00 -0.75 4.85
C ALA A 61 -9.26 -1.09 4.02
N GLU A 62 -10.24 -0.19 3.97
CA GLU A 62 -11.46 -0.37 3.17
C GLU A 62 -11.16 -0.47 1.67
N PHE A 63 -10.26 0.37 1.17
CA PHE A 63 -9.83 0.31 -0.23
C PHE A 63 -9.05 -0.97 -0.54
N ALA A 64 -8.21 -1.44 0.41
CA ALA A 64 -7.52 -2.72 0.28
C ALA A 64 -8.49 -3.89 0.15
N ASP A 65 -9.53 -3.89 0.98
CA ASP A 65 -10.58 -4.91 0.97
C ASP A 65 -11.38 -4.91 -0.35
N ILE A 66 -11.83 -3.74 -0.80
CA ILE A 66 -12.54 -3.60 -2.08
C ILE A 66 -11.69 -4.14 -3.24
N ILE A 67 -10.41 -3.74 -3.31
CA ILE A 67 -9.50 -4.20 -4.36
C ILE A 67 -9.30 -5.70 -4.27
N ALA A 68 -9.06 -6.24 -3.08
CA ALA A 68 -8.85 -7.67 -2.86
C ALA A 68 -10.05 -8.51 -3.32
N HIS A 69 -11.28 -8.10 -2.98
CA HIS A 69 -12.51 -8.80 -3.36
C HIS A 69 -12.71 -8.84 -4.89
N ILE A 70 -12.47 -7.73 -5.56
CA ILE A 70 -12.60 -7.66 -7.02
C ILE A 70 -11.54 -8.54 -7.70
N LEU A 71 -10.27 -8.42 -7.31
CA LEU A 71 -9.20 -9.22 -7.87
C LEU A 71 -9.43 -10.71 -7.64
N ALA A 72 -9.84 -11.09 -6.44
CA ALA A 72 -10.15 -12.48 -6.09
C ALA A 72 -11.32 -13.05 -6.90
N THR A 73 -12.37 -12.25 -7.14
CA THR A 73 -13.49 -12.61 -8.01
C THR A 73 -13.05 -12.86 -9.45
N HIS A 74 -11.97 -12.22 -9.89
CA HIS A 74 -11.35 -12.42 -11.20
C HIS A 74 -10.23 -13.47 -11.20
N HIS A 75 -10.28 -14.47 -10.29
CA HIS A 75 -9.32 -15.58 -10.21
C HIS A 75 -7.86 -15.15 -9.96
N ILE A 76 -7.65 -13.98 -9.37
CA ILE A 76 -6.32 -13.53 -9.00
C ILE A 76 -6.08 -13.89 -7.53
N LYS A 77 -4.97 -14.58 -7.26
CA LYS A 77 -4.57 -14.91 -5.90
C LYS A 77 -4.08 -13.64 -5.20
N VAL A 78 -4.71 -13.27 -4.09
CA VAL A 78 -4.43 -12.05 -3.33
C VAL A 78 -3.86 -12.38 -1.97
N TYR A 79 -2.66 -11.89 -1.67
CA TYR A 79 -2.11 -11.87 -0.33
C TYR A 79 -2.42 -10.53 0.31
N LEU A 80 -3.42 -10.51 1.20
CA LEU A 80 -3.89 -9.29 1.86
C LEU A 80 -3.27 -9.15 3.25
N SER A 81 -2.70 -7.98 3.52
CA SER A 81 -2.22 -7.66 4.88
C SER A 81 -3.39 -7.47 5.83
N ASP A 82 -3.30 -8.03 7.02
CA ASP A 82 -4.26 -7.88 8.12
C ASP A 82 -4.07 -6.59 8.92
N THR A 83 -2.91 -5.94 8.74
CA THR A 83 -2.55 -4.68 9.40
C THR A 83 -1.77 -3.77 8.45
N TYR A 84 -1.61 -2.50 8.84
CA TYR A 84 -0.81 -1.57 8.06
C TYR A 84 0.66 -1.99 7.97
N GLN A 85 1.27 -1.76 6.81
CA GLN A 85 2.66 -2.10 6.49
C GLN A 85 3.38 -0.93 5.85
N THR A 86 4.70 -0.99 5.82
CA THR A 86 5.52 -0.01 5.11
C THR A 86 5.60 -0.34 3.62
N THR A 87 5.84 0.68 2.79
CA THR A 87 6.08 0.49 1.35
C THR A 87 7.28 -0.44 1.05
N PRO A 88 8.43 -0.35 1.75
CA PRO A 88 9.52 -1.31 1.56
C PRO A 88 9.13 -2.77 1.89
N GLN A 89 8.24 -2.99 2.87
CA GLN A 89 7.74 -4.33 3.16
C GLN A 89 6.90 -4.89 2.01
N LEU A 90 6.12 -4.05 1.29
CA LEU A 90 5.42 -4.47 0.07
C LEU A 90 6.41 -4.93 -1.00
N SER A 91 7.40 -4.09 -1.33
CA SER A 91 8.42 -4.42 -2.32
C SER A 91 9.12 -5.75 -2.01
N TYR A 92 9.44 -5.97 -0.74
CA TYR A 92 9.99 -7.22 -0.26
C TYR A 92 9.02 -8.39 -0.43
N ALA A 93 7.77 -8.22 -0.02
CA ALA A 93 6.74 -9.25 -0.07
C ALA A 93 6.46 -9.73 -1.49
N VAL A 94 6.38 -8.82 -2.45
CA VAL A 94 6.21 -9.14 -3.88
C VAL A 94 7.31 -10.08 -4.37
N ARG A 95 8.57 -9.75 -4.09
CA ARG A 95 9.73 -10.56 -4.50
C ARG A 95 9.82 -11.88 -3.72
N PHE A 96 9.56 -11.86 -2.43
CA PHE A 96 9.61 -13.04 -1.57
C PHE A 96 8.56 -14.09 -1.95
N LEU A 97 7.32 -13.65 -2.19
CA LEU A 97 6.21 -14.49 -2.60
C LEU A 97 6.16 -14.75 -4.10
N GLN A 98 7.05 -14.11 -4.88
CA GLN A 98 7.11 -14.20 -6.34
C GLN A 98 5.75 -13.89 -6.98
N THR A 99 5.05 -12.87 -6.46
CA THR A 99 3.77 -12.45 -7.04
C THR A 99 3.96 -11.63 -8.31
N SER A 100 2.93 -11.62 -9.16
CA SER A 100 2.93 -10.89 -10.44
C SER A 100 2.96 -9.37 -10.24
N ALA A 101 2.40 -8.91 -9.12
CA ALA A 101 2.26 -7.49 -8.82
C ALA A 101 2.16 -7.23 -7.31
N GLY A 102 2.18 -5.96 -6.94
CA GLY A 102 1.87 -5.47 -5.61
C GLY A 102 1.06 -4.18 -5.63
N ILE A 103 0.28 -3.95 -4.59
CA ILE A 103 -0.46 -2.69 -4.39
C ILE A 103 -0.13 -2.12 -3.02
N MET A 104 0.22 -0.83 -3.00
CA MET A 104 0.37 -0.04 -1.78
C MET A 104 -0.67 1.06 -1.73
N ILE A 105 -1.53 1.03 -0.73
CA ILE A 105 -2.54 2.07 -0.51
C ILE A 105 -1.97 3.09 0.46
N THR A 106 -1.64 4.27 -0.07
CA THR A 106 -1.00 5.35 0.68
C THR A 106 -1.01 6.66 -0.12
N ALA A 107 -1.06 7.79 0.58
CA ALA A 107 -0.74 9.09 0.01
C ALA A 107 0.58 9.66 0.57
N SER A 108 1.46 8.82 1.11
CA SER A 108 2.78 9.23 1.62
C SER A 108 2.68 10.29 2.74
N HIS A 109 3.11 11.53 2.47
CA HIS A 109 3.11 12.66 3.41
C HIS A 109 2.00 13.69 3.14
N ASN A 110 1.09 13.42 2.20
CA ASN A 110 -0.02 14.33 1.89
C ASN A 110 -0.94 14.55 3.11
N PRO A 111 -1.77 15.62 3.12
CA PRO A 111 -2.78 15.85 4.14
C PRO A 111 -3.69 14.65 4.39
N LYS A 112 -4.40 14.66 5.50
CA LYS A 112 -5.21 13.53 5.98
C LYS A 112 -6.37 13.15 5.07
N ASP A 113 -6.89 14.08 4.29
CA ASP A 113 -7.99 13.94 3.34
C ASP A 113 -7.56 13.36 1.99
N TYR A 114 -6.27 13.04 1.83
CA TYR A 114 -5.71 12.35 0.66
C TYR A 114 -5.49 10.87 0.90
N ASN A 115 -5.70 10.09 -0.15
CA ASN A 115 -5.22 8.72 -0.24
C ASN A 115 -4.68 8.45 -1.66
N GLY A 116 -4.22 7.25 -1.94
CA GLY A 116 -3.72 6.85 -3.24
C GLY A 116 -3.44 5.37 -3.32
N ILE A 117 -3.32 4.88 -4.52
CA ILE A 117 -2.98 3.50 -4.83
C ILE A 117 -1.76 3.52 -5.73
N LYS A 118 -0.71 2.81 -5.34
CA LYS A 118 0.50 2.60 -6.12
C LYS A 118 0.58 1.14 -6.54
N VAL A 119 0.90 0.90 -7.80
CA VAL A 119 1.06 -0.44 -8.35
C VAL A 119 2.54 -0.75 -8.56
N TYR A 120 2.92 -1.97 -8.21
CA TYR A 120 4.28 -2.49 -8.26
C TYR A 120 4.32 -3.71 -9.19
N GLY A 121 5.40 -3.85 -9.94
CA GLY A 121 5.66 -5.03 -10.76
C GLY A 121 6.24 -6.20 -9.96
N ALA A 122 6.43 -7.33 -10.63
CA ALA A 122 6.97 -8.57 -10.03
C ALA A 122 8.40 -8.41 -9.47
N ASP A 123 9.14 -7.40 -9.92
CA ASP A 123 10.46 -7.04 -9.43
C ASP A 123 10.43 -6.29 -8.08
N GLY A 124 9.23 -5.93 -7.60
CA GLY A 124 9.03 -5.16 -6.38
C GLY A 124 9.30 -3.65 -6.54
N ALA A 125 9.51 -3.15 -7.76
CA ALA A 125 9.56 -1.73 -8.08
C ALA A 125 8.18 -1.20 -8.49
N GLN A 126 7.96 0.10 -8.40
CA GLN A 126 6.77 0.71 -9.00
C GLN A 126 6.78 0.46 -10.51
N LEU A 127 5.59 0.30 -11.11
CA LEU A 127 5.48 0.13 -12.56
C LEU A 127 6.23 1.25 -13.28
N ASP A 128 6.89 0.90 -14.35
CA ASP A 128 7.48 1.87 -15.28
C ASP A 128 6.39 2.58 -16.12
N ASP A 129 6.80 3.53 -16.94
CA ASP A 129 5.86 4.34 -17.74
C ASP A 129 5.09 3.48 -18.76
N ILE A 130 5.69 2.41 -19.30
CA ILE A 130 5.06 1.53 -20.29
C ILE A 130 3.95 0.71 -19.61
N ALA A 131 4.29 -0.02 -18.57
CA ALA A 131 3.33 -0.83 -17.83
C ALA A 131 2.23 0.03 -17.19
N SER A 132 2.58 1.25 -16.72
CA SER A 132 1.60 2.21 -16.19
C SER A 132 0.60 2.65 -17.25
N LEU A 133 1.05 2.90 -18.47
CA LEU A 133 0.18 3.26 -19.60
C LEU A 133 -0.73 2.09 -20.00
N GLU A 134 -0.22 0.87 -20.00
CA GLU A 134 -1.04 -0.31 -20.27
C GLU A 134 -2.16 -0.46 -19.23
N VAL A 135 -1.84 -0.38 -17.94
CA VAL A 135 -2.87 -0.41 -16.88
C VAL A 135 -3.89 0.72 -17.05
N ALA A 136 -3.42 1.94 -17.36
CA ALA A 136 -4.31 3.08 -17.62
C ALA A 136 -5.29 2.79 -18.76
N ASN A 137 -4.82 2.19 -19.86
CA ASN A 137 -5.65 1.82 -21.01
C ASN A 137 -6.77 0.83 -20.63
N TYR A 138 -6.46 -0.19 -19.79
CA TYR A 138 -7.49 -1.11 -19.29
C TYR A 138 -8.55 -0.39 -18.43
N ILE A 139 -8.11 0.56 -17.60
CA ILE A 139 -9.04 1.35 -16.78
C ILE A 139 -9.91 2.28 -17.64
N GLU A 140 -9.34 2.93 -18.66
CA GLU A 140 -10.05 3.88 -19.53
C GLU A 140 -11.09 3.22 -20.42
N GLN A 141 -10.93 1.93 -20.76
CA GLN A 141 -11.90 1.17 -21.52
C GLN A 141 -13.15 0.78 -20.72
N LEU A 142 -13.11 0.91 -19.39
CA LEU A 142 -14.25 0.63 -18.52
C LEU A 142 -15.24 1.81 -18.50
N ASP A 143 -16.49 1.46 -18.28
CA ASP A 143 -17.57 2.44 -18.08
C ASP A 143 -17.28 3.44 -16.96
N ASP A 144 -18.05 4.51 -16.90
CA ASP A 144 -18.02 5.48 -15.81
C ASP A 144 -18.15 4.77 -14.46
N PRO A 145 -17.35 5.11 -13.45
CA PRO A 145 -17.35 4.41 -12.17
C PRO A 145 -18.73 4.38 -11.49
N LEU A 146 -19.62 5.33 -11.78
CA LEU A 146 -20.97 5.35 -11.20
C LEU A 146 -21.95 4.41 -11.93
N HIS A 147 -21.61 3.95 -13.13
CA HIS A 147 -22.42 3.04 -13.94
C HIS A 147 -21.83 1.63 -14.01
N LEU A 148 -20.66 1.43 -13.40
CA LEU A 148 -19.97 0.15 -13.41
C LEU A 148 -20.68 -0.84 -12.46
N GLU A 149 -21.20 -1.94 -13.04
CA GLU A 149 -21.75 -3.04 -12.27
C GLU A 149 -20.69 -4.09 -12.03
N ILE A 150 -20.46 -4.43 -10.75
CA ILE A 150 -19.49 -5.46 -10.34
C ILE A 150 -20.22 -6.50 -9.50
N GLU A 151 -20.29 -7.71 -10.03
CA GLU A 151 -20.79 -8.87 -9.28
C GLU A 151 -19.62 -9.54 -8.55
N LEU A 152 -19.73 -9.65 -7.24
CA LEU A 152 -18.74 -10.33 -6.39
C LEU A 152 -19.09 -11.82 -6.26
N ASN A 153 -18.07 -12.68 -6.34
CA ASN A 153 -18.21 -14.12 -6.15
C ASN A 153 -17.61 -14.56 -4.81
N GLU A 154 -18.46 -14.79 -3.83
CA GLU A 154 -18.08 -15.16 -2.47
C GLU A 154 -17.22 -16.44 -2.38
N ALA A 155 -17.44 -17.41 -3.27
CA ALA A 155 -16.65 -18.64 -3.30
C ALA A 155 -15.20 -18.34 -3.75
N LEU A 156 -15.04 -17.54 -4.80
CA LEU A 156 -13.73 -17.13 -5.30
C LEU A 156 -13.01 -16.20 -4.32
N ILE A 157 -13.72 -15.30 -3.67
CA ILE A 157 -13.16 -14.42 -2.64
C ILE A 157 -12.55 -15.27 -1.52
N LYS A 158 -13.30 -16.23 -1.01
CA LYS A 158 -12.83 -17.12 0.06
C LYS A 158 -11.66 -18.01 -0.38
N GLU A 159 -11.62 -18.42 -1.62
CA GLU A 159 -10.55 -19.26 -2.18
C GLU A 159 -9.27 -18.47 -2.43
N ASN A 160 -9.39 -17.25 -2.98
CA ASN A 160 -8.27 -16.50 -3.52
C ASN A 160 -7.70 -15.44 -2.59
N ILE A 161 -8.39 -15.00 -1.54
CA ILE A 161 -7.82 -14.10 -0.54
C ILE A 161 -7.14 -14.90 0.56
N LEU A 162 -5.83 -14.72 0.67
CA LEU A 162 -4.96 -15.38 1.62
C LEU A 162 -4.32 -14.36 2.56
N PRO A 163 -4.12 -14.71 3.85
CA PRO A 163 -3.32 -13.88 4.73
C PRO A 163 -1.85 -13.89 4.29
N LEU A 164 -1.12 -12.83 4.65
CA LEU A 164 0.33 -12.85 4.51
C LEU A 164 0.93 -13.95 5.41
N PRO A 165 1.93 -14.70 4.92
CA PRO A 165 2.68 -15.64 5.77
C PRO A 165 3.32 -14.89 6.96
N GLU A 166 3.16 -15.43 8.16
CA GLU A 166 3.70 -14.80 9.39
C GLU A 166 5.21 -14.61 9.34
N GLU A 167 5.91 -15.50 8.63
CA GLU A 167 7.35 -15.48 8.51
C GLU A 167 7.91 -14.33 7.68
N ILE A 168 7.09 -13.70 6.81
CA ILE A 168 7.58 -12.70 5.86
C ILE A 168 8.24 -11.51 6.57
N ASN A 169 7.63 -11.03 7.66
CA ASN A 169 8.19 -9.95 8.44
C ASN A 169 9.48 -10.36 9.18
N LYS A 170 9.59 -11.63 9.57
CA LYS A 170 10.80 -12.17 10.19
C LYS A 170 11.96 -12.23 9.19
N TYR A 171 11.71 -12.70 7.97
CA TYR A 171 12.72 -12.74 6.92
C TYR A 171 13.13 -11.34 6.46
N TYR A 172 12.16 -10.43 6.28
CA TYR A 172 12.43 -9.03 5.97
C TYR A 172 13.35 -8.39 7.01
N PHE A 173 13.06 -8.58 8.30
CA PHE A 173 13.89 -8.10 9.39
C PHE A 173 15.31 -8.70 9.35
N SER A 174 15.42 -10.01 9.12
CA SER A 174 16.71 -10.70 9.02
C SER A 174 17.55 -10.17 7.86
N GLU A 175 16.97 -9.95 6.69
CA GLU A 175 17.69 -9.39 5.54
C GLU A 175 18.19 -7.97 5.78
N ILE A 176 17.37 -7.09 6.37
CA ILE A 176 17.81 -5.75 6.75
C ILE A 176 19.01 -5.82 7.69
N SER A 177 18.95 -6.68 8.69
CA SER A 177 20.03 -6.85 9.65
C SER A 177 21.33 -7.34 8.99
N GLN A 178 21.23 -8.28 8.04
CA GLN A 178 22.38 -8.76 7.28
C GLN A 178 22.99 -7.68 6.36
N LEU A 179 22.16 -6.85 5.73
CA LEU A 179 22.63 -5.75 4.86
C LEU A 179 23.41 -4.68 5.63
N ILE A 180 23.04 -4.45 6.88
CA ILE A 180 23.71 -3.46 7.74
C ILE A 180 24.99 -4.05 8.31
N GLY A 181 25.05 -5.35 8.51
CA GLY A 181 26.19 -6.06 9.11
C GLY A 181 26.33 -5.81 10.62
N ASP A 182 27.46 -6.23 11.17
CA ASP A 182 27.75 -6.07 12.59
C ASP A 182 28.15 -4.63 12.92
N ILE A 183 27.31 -3.96 13.70
CA ILE A 183 27.60 -2.64 14.24
C ILE A 183 28.00 -2.81 15.72
N PRO A 184 29.10 -2.19 16.19
CA PRO A 184 29.44 -2.24 17.60
C PRO A 184 28.34 -1.58 18.46
N PRO A 185 28.12 -2.07 19.69
CA PRO A 185 27.14 -1.50 20.60
C PRO A 185 27.29 0.02 20.75
N SER A 186 26.19 0.73 20.67
CA SER A 186 26.17 2.19 20.71
C SER A 186 25.50 2.71 21.99
N ASN A 187 26.15 3.67 22.63
CA ASN A 187 25.59 4.39 23.79
C ASN A 187 24.82 5.65 23.38
N LEU A 188 24.51 5.81 22.10
CA LEU A 188 23.70 6.95 21.62
C LEU A 188 22.29 6.88 22.20
N ASN A 189 21.80 8.03 22.64
CA ASN A 189 20.39 8.19 22.96
C ASN A 189 19.66 8.56 21.67
N VAL A 190 18.72 7.70 21.27
CA VAL A 190 17.94 7.85 20.03
C VAL A 190 16.52 8.24 20.41
N VAL A 191 16.03 9.38 19.92
CA VAL A 191 14.61 9.73 19.98
C VAL A 191 13.98 9.41 18.63
N TYR A 192 12.96 8.57 18.62
CA TYR A 192 12.30 8.12 17.41
C TYR A 192 10.86 8.62 17.35
N THR A 193 10.48 9.10 16.17
CA THR A 193 9.09 9.34 15.80
C THR A 193 8.80 8.85 14.38
N SER A 194 7.64 8.23 14.19
CA SER A 194 7.10 7.89 12.86
C SER A 194 6.25 9.01 12.26
N LEU A 195 5.98 10.09 13.01
CA LEU A 195 5.00 11.12 12.62
C LEU A 195 3.66 10.50 12.18
N HIS A 196 3.13 9.58 12.98
CA HIS A 196 1.97 8.74 12.68
C HIS A 196 2.13 7.90 11.38
N GLY A 197 3.36 7.60 10.97
CA GLY A 197 3.62 6.72 9.82
C GLY A 197 3.70 5.25 10.21
N THR A 198 3.89 4.39 9.21
CA THR A 198 3.89 2.93 9.35
C THR A 198 5.20 2.34 9.90
N GLY A 199 6.18 3.16 10.25
CA GLY A 199 7.51 2.70 10.69
C GLY A 199 7.59 2.21 12.13
N THR A 200 6.64 2.56 13.00
CA THR A 200 6.69 2.26 14.43
C THR A 200 6.82 0.76 14.77
N PRO A 201 6.14 -0.17 14.08
CA PRO A 201 6.26 -1.59 14.39
C PRO A 201 7.61 -2.20 14.04
N ILE A 202 8.39 -1.58 13.16
CA ILE A 202 9.62 -2.18 12.63
C ILE A 202 10.90 -1.41 12.98
N ILE A 203 10.94 -0.10 12.82
CA ILE A 203 12.18 0.68 12.97
C ILE A 203 12.79 0.59 14.40
N PRO A 204 12.02 0.70 15.49
CA PRO A 204 12.58 0.53 16.84
C PRO A 204 13.17 -0.87 17.06
N LYS A 205 12.55 -1.90 16.49
CA LYS A 205 13.06 -3.28 16.58
C LYS A 205 14.38 -3.45 15.82
N VAL A 206 14.49 -2.86 14.62
CA VAL A 206 15.74 -2.86 13.86
C VAL A 206 16.84 -2.13 14.63
N LEU A 207 16.58 -0.95 15.18
CA LEU A 207 17.53 -0.20 15.96
C LEU A 207 18.00 -0.98 17.21
N SER A 208 17.07 -1.60 17.93
CA SER A 208 17.39 -2.43 19.10
C SER A 208 18.25 -3.65 18.69
N HIS A 209 17.96 -4.30 17.58
CA HIS A 209 18.75 -5.41 17.06
C HIS A 209 20.17 -4.98 16.67
N LEU A 210 20.34 -3.76 16.22
CA LEU A 210 21.62 -3.13 15.91
C LEU A 210 22.34 -2.57 17.15
N HIS A 211 21.94 -2.99 18.34
CA HIS A 211 22.55 -2.63 19.62
C HIS A 211 22.45 -1.14 20.00
N PHE A 212 21.45 -0.41 19.49
CA PHE A 212 21.03 0.86 20.04
C PHE A 212 20.14 0.61 21.25
N ASN A 213 20.69 0.72 22.46
CA ASN A 213 20.00 0.31 23.68
C ASN A 213 19.13 1.42 24.29
N ASN A 214 19.38 2.67 23.94
CA ASN A 214 18.70 3.84 24.50
C ASN A 214 17.78 4.46 23.43
N ILE A 215 16.61 3.85 23.24
CA ILE A 215 15.62 4.31 22.25
C ILE A 215 14.38 4.83 22.99
N GLU A 216 14.09 6.11 22.84
CA GLU A 216 12.89 6.76 23.36
C GLU A 216 11.92 7.03 22.22
N LEU A 217 10.67 6.60 22.38
CA LEU A 217 9.62 6.85 21.40
C LEU A 217 8.86 8.13 21.77
N VAL A 218 8.57 8.96 20.76
CA VAL A 218 7.63 10.07 20.93
C VAL A 218 6.21 9.50 20.87
N ASP A 219 5.69 9.04 22.01
CA ASP A 219 4.43 8.28 22.11
C ASP A 219 3.25 8.95 21.40
N SER A 220 3.13 10.28 21.51
CA SER A 220 2.06 11.03 20.84
C SER A 220 2.10 10.95 19.32
N GLN A 221 3.28 10.68 18.73
CA GLN A 221 3.53 10.64 17.28
C GLN A 221 3.79 9.22 16.75
N CYS A 222 3.92 8.24 17.63
CA CYS A 222 4.08 6.82 17.28
C CYS A 222 2.75 6.05 17.35
N LYS A 223 1.66 6.69 17.72
CA LYS A 223 0.31 6.12 17.72
C LYS A 223 -0.27 6.08 16.31
N ILE A 224 -1.13 5.09 16.06
CA ILE A 224 -2.02 5.10 14.90
C ILE A 224 -2.99 6.26 15.06
N ASP A 225 -2.92 7.22 14.15
CA ASP A 225 -3.79 8.38 14.11
C ASP A 225 -3.95 8.87 12.67
N PRO A 226 -5.04 8.47 11.99
CA PRO A 226 -5.30 8.86 10.60
C PRO A 226 -5.48 10.37 10.41
N ASP A 227 -5.80 11.09 11.47
CA ASP A 227 -5.94 12.56 11.47
C ASP A 227 -4.60 13.29 11.61
N PHE A 228 -3.51 12.57 11.96
CA PHE A 228 -2.19 13.16 12.22
C PHE A 228 -2.21 14.30 13.23
N SER A 229 -3.02 14.16 14.29
CA SER A 229 -3.42 15.26 15.20
C SER A 229 -2.25 15.95 15.90
N SER A 230 -1.15 15.23 16.15
CA SER A 230 0.04 15.80 16.81
C SER A 230 1.05 16.43 15.85
N VAL A 231 0.78 16.43 14.53
CA VAL A 231 1.70 16.91 13.48
C VAL A 231 0.99 17.88 12.55
N LYS A 232 1.33 19.17 12.60
CA LYS A 232 0.69 20.20 11.77
C LYS A 232 1.04 20.07 10.29
N ASP A 233 2.30 19.72 9.99
CA ASP A 233 2.79 19.55 8.62
C ASP A 233 3.83 18.43 8.59
N ARG A 234 3.43 17.29 8.04
CA ARG A 234 4.31 16.11 7.91
C ARG A 234 5.46 16.31 6.94
N LYS A 235 5.32 17.21 5.97
CA LYS A 235 6.34 17.46 4.95
C LYS A 235 7.45 18.35 5.48
N SER A 236 7.12 19.43 6.20
CA SER A 236 8.06 20.43 6.69
C SER A 236 8.67 20.07 8.04
N THR A 237 8.09 19.14 8.80
CA THR A 237 8.59 18.73 10.14
C THR A 237 10.02 18.14 10.08
N ARG A 238 10.52 17.82 8.88
CA ARG A 238 11.91 17.38 8.66
C ARG A 238 12.95 18.50 8.72
N LEU A 239 12.54 19.76 8.75
CA LEU A 239 13.42 20.91 8.55
C LEU A 239 13.62 21.76 9.83
N ASN A 240 13.03 21.34 10.95
CA ASN A 240 13.16 22.05 12.23
C ASN A 240 13.85 21.20 13.26
#